data_d4ade55bafdea68493f3538bf964484a
#
_entry.id   d4ade55bafdea68493f3538bf964484a
#
_cell.length_a   1.000
_cell.length_b   1.000
_cell.length_c   1.000
_cell.angle_alpha   90.00
_cell.angle_beta   90.00
_cell.angle_gamma   90.00
#
_symmetry.space_group_name_H-M   'P 1'
#
loop_
_entity.id
_entity.type
_entity.pdbx_description
1 polymer ?
#
loop_
_entity_poly.entity_id
_entity_poly.type
_entity_poly.pdbx_seq_one_letter_code
_entity_poly.pdbx_strand_id
1 'polypeptide(L)'
;QSMKMLPSFLNRLLIALHFVSLEIWFYDFVDIGQAFMPRLNVAKTLHLMRLTRHRFINRCGNQALFKIMLFFLALETQRSKRAKLQSKFTLRLIIAMLGLFVCLGPGISTAQANKYAAIVIEEASGKVLFSRNAEHLRYPASLTKIMTLYLLFEDIEAGRMTLKSRIPVSRTAAGRSPSKLYLKPGQSISAEQAIYALVTKSANDVATALAEKLSGTERKFAQRMTRKAQALGMKRTVFKNASGLPNRRQKST
;
A
#
# COMPACT_ATOMS: atom_id res chain seq x y z
N GLN A 1 1.10 -21.07 -9.78
CA GLN A 1 0.03 -20.43 -10.62
C GLN A 1 -1.08 -19.76 -9.80
N SER A 2 -1.25 -20.04 -8.49
CA SER A 2 -2.35 -19.51 -7.66
C SER A 2 -2.12 -18.10 -7.05
N MET A 3 -0.90 -17.58 -7.08
CA MET A 3 -0.56 -16.29 -6.42
C MET A 3 -0.79 -15.04 -7.27
N LYS A 4 -1.07 -15.16 -8.56
CA LYS A 4 -1.32 -14.00 -9.46
C LYS A 4 -2.77 -13.51 -9.50
N MET A 5 -3.73 -14.27 -8.97
CA MET A 5 -5.17 -13.93 -9.06
C MET A 5 -5.71 -13.10 -7.88
N LEU A 6 -5.05 -13.10 -6.72
CA LEU A 6 -5.54 -12.41 -5.52
C LEU A 6 -5.63 -10.88 -5.64
N PRO A 7 -4.64 -10.16 -6.23
CA PRO A 7 -4.72 -8.71 -6.37
C PRO A 7 -5.82 -8.24 -7.32
N SER A 8 -6.13 -9.01 -8.37
CA SER A 8 -7.18 -8.65 -9.33
C SER A 8 -8.58 -8.87 -8.77
N PHE A 9 -8.77 -9.88 -7.92
CA PHE A 9 -10.05 -10.17 -7.27
C PHE A 9 -10.38 -9.14 -6.19
N LEU A 10 -9.42 -8.76 -5.33
CA LEU A 10 -9.61 -7.70 -4.32
C LEU A 10 -9.89 -6.34 -4.96
N ASN A 11 -9.21 -6.00 -6.05
CA ASN A 11 -9.50 -4.76 -6.79
C ASN A 11 -10.90 -4.79 -7.42
N ARG A 12 -11.34 -5.92 -7.96
CA ARG A 12 -12.69 -6.09 -8.49
C ARG A 12 -13.75 -6.03 -7.40
N LEU A 13 -13.49 -6.60 -6.21
CA LEU A 13 -14.39 -6.56 -5.05
C LEU A 13 -14.50 -5.13 -4.48
N LEU A 14 -13.39 -4.40 -4.35
CA LEU A 14 -13.38 -2.99 -3.93
C LEU A 14 -14.10 -2.08 -4.94
N ILE A 15 -13.92 -2.32 -6.22
CA ILE A 15 -14.64 -1.61 -7.28
C ILE A 15 -16.15 -1.95 -7.21
N ALA A 16 -16.53 -3.21 -7.00
CA ALA A 16 -17.92 -3.61 -6.87
C ALA A 16 -18.60 -3.00 -5.63
N LEU A 17 -17.94 -3.00 -4.47
CA LEU A 17 -18.46 -2.37 -3.24
C LEU A 17 -18.61 -0.85 -3.38
N HIS A 18 -17.70 -0.18 -4.12
CA HIS A 18 -17.84 1.25 -4.44
C HIS A 18 -19.01 1.52 -5.40
N PHE A 19 -19.29 0.60 -6.32
CA PHE A 19 -20.41 0.71 -7.25
C PHE A 19 -21.77 0.56 -6.55
N VAL A 20 -21.91 -0.39 -5.62
CA VAL A 20 -23.12 -0.61 -4.84
C VAL A 20 -23.45 0.62 -3.96
N SER A 21 -22.45 1.21 -3.30
CA SER A 21 -22.67 2.43 -2.50
C SER A 21 -23.07 3.65 -3.33
N LEU A 22 -22.62 3.72 -4.59
CA LEU A 22 -22.98 4.80 -5.51
C LEU A 22 -24.39 4.65 -6.10
N GLU A 23 -24.85 3.41 -6.31
CA GLU A 23 -26.22 3.16 -6.79
C GLU A 23 -27.24 3.48 -5.69
N ILE A 24 -27.01 3.09 -4.45
CA ILE A 24 -27.90 3.40 -3.32
C ILE A 24 -28.00 4.93 -3.14
N TRP A 25 -26.89 5.66 -3.17
CA TRP A 25 -26.90 7.11 -3.06
C TRP A 25 -27.57 7.81 -4.26
N PHE A 26 -27.48 7.20 -5.46
CA PHE A 26 -28.11 7.72 -6.67
C PHE A 26 -29.63 7.51 -6.65
N TYR A 27 -30.13 6.40 -6.12
CA TYR A 27 -31.55 6.15 -5.93
C TYR A 27 -32.15 7.11 -4.89
N ASP A 28 -31.51 7.33 -3.76
CA ASP A 28 -31.92 8.31 -2.75
C ASP A 28 -31.97 9.73 -3.33
N PHE A 29 -31.01 10.10 -4.19
CA PHE A 29 -30.99 11.42 -4.85
C PHE A 29 -32.12 11.57 -5.88
N VAL A 30 -32.49 10.51 -6.59
CA VAL A 30 -33.59 10.51 -7.57
C VAL A 30 -34.93 10.62 -6.89
N ASP A 31 -35.14 9.93 -5.77
CA ASP A 31 -36.35 10.00 -4.96
C ASP A 31 -36.55 11.39 -4.34
N ILE A 32 -35.48 12.01 -3.85
CA ILE A 32 -35.51 13.42 -3.40
C ILE A 32 -35.79 14.36 -4.57
N GLY A 33 -35.23 14.11 -5.76
CA GLY A 33 -35.46 14.88 -6.96
C GLY A 33 -36.91 14.80 -7.46
N GLN A 34 -37.53 13.62 -7.38
CA GLN A 34 -38.95 13.41 -7.77
C GLN A 34 -39.92 14.12 -6.82
N ALA A 35 -39.64 14.14 -5.52
CA ALA A 35 -40.47 14.87 -4.53
C ALA A 35 -40.47 16.40 -4.77
N PHE A 36 -39.42 16.94 -5.38
CA PHE A 36 -39.27 18.39 -5.62
C PHE A 36 -39.56 18.85 -7.05
N MET A 37 -39.65 17.97 -8.07
CA MET A 37 -39.78 18.34 -9.47
C MET A 37 -40.72 17.43 -10.29
N PRO A 38 -42.05 17.62 -10.24
CA PRO A 38 -43.03 16.75 -10.91
C PRO A 38 -43.07 16.84 -12.44
N ARG A 39 -42.22 17.62 -13.10
CA ARG A 39 -42.23 17.81 -14.57
C ARG A 39 -40.95 17.37 -15.30
N LEU A 40 -40.00 16.74 -14.65
CA LEU A 40 -38.81 16.22 -15.29
C LEU A 40 -39.04 14.80 -15.76
N ASN A 41 -38.77 14.53 -17.08
CA ASN A 41 -38.84 13.16 -17.59
C ASN A 41 -37.58 12.39 -17.12
N VAL A 42 -37.64 11.90 -15.87
CA VAL A 42 -36.57 11.26 -15.14
C VAL A 42 -35.96 10.09 -15.90
N ALA A 43 -36.76 9.33 -16.63
CA ALA A 43 -36.29 8.19 -17.42
C ALA A 43 -35.31 8.57 -18.53
N LYS A 44 -35.59 9.69 -19.25
CA LYS A 44 -34.69 10.21 -20.30
C LYS A 44 -33.39 10.76 -19.70
N THR A 45 -33.50 11.49 -18.60
CA THR A 45 -32.34 12.08 -17.91
C THR A 45 -31.43 11.00 -17.34
N LEU A 46 -32.00 9.95 -16.72
CA LEU A 46 -31.28 8.78 -16.21
C LEU A 46 -30.57 8.01 -17.34
N HIS A 47 -31.20 7.83 -18.46
CA HIS A 47 -30.58 7.14 -19.60
C HIS A 47 -29.38 7.91 -20.16
N LEU A 48 -29.51 9.23 -20.31
CA LEU A 48 -28.42 10.11 -20.77
C LEU A 48 -27.25 10.14 -19.73
N MET A 49 -27.55 10.18 -18.46
CA MET A 49 -26.55 10.15 -17.38
C MET A 49 -25.82 8.79 -17.29
N ARG A 50 -26.49 7.67 -17.59
CA ARG A 50 -25.86 6.34 -17.64
C ARG A 50 -24.83 6.24 -18.78
N LEU A 51 -25.16 6.79 -19.96
CA LEU A 51 -24.27 6.79 -21.13
C LEU A 51 -23.06 7.72 -20.94
N THR A 52 -23.26 8.89 -20.32
CA THR A 52 -22.17 9.86 -20.08
C THR A 52 -21.28 9.43 -18.93
N ARG A 53 -21.80 8.72 -17.92
CA ARG A 53 -21.03 8.19 -16.78
C ARG A 53 -19.89 7.27 -17.22
N HIS A 54 -20.17 6.28 -18.09
CA HIS A 54 -19.14 5.33 -18.54
C HIS A 54 -18.01 6.00 -19.33
N ARG A 55 -18.32 7.02 -20.14
CA ARG A 55 -17.29 7.76 -20.90
C ARG A 55 -16.50 8.72 -20.03
N PHE A 56 -17.11 9.32 -19.00
CA PHE A 56 -16.47 10.31 -18.15
C PHE A 56 -15.55 9.66 -17.10
N ILE A 57 -15.99 8.55 -16.46
CA ILE A 57 -15.19 7.82 -15.46
C ILE A 57 -13.94 7.21 -16.10
N ASN A 58 -14.05 6.66 -17.31
CA ASN A 58 -12.92 6.08 -18.02
C ASN A 58 -11.88 7.13 -18.50
N ARG A 59 -12.27 8.40 -18.61
CA ARG A 59 -11.39 9.47 -19.10
C ARG A 59 -10.77 10.32 -17.98
N CYS A 60 -11.44 10.52 -16.89
CA CYS A 60 -11.01 11.48 -15.84
C CYS A 60 -10.70 10.86 -14.48
N GLY A 61 -11.03 9.60 -14.21
CA GLY A 61 -10.66 8.88 -12.96
C GLY A 61 -11.14 9.49 -11.64
N ASN A 62 -11.89 10.60 -11.65
CA ASN A 62 -12.24 11.36 -10.46
C ASN A 62 -13.75 11.48 -10.22
N GLN A 63 -14.27 10.64 -9.32
CA GLN A 63 -15.70 10.60 -8.98
C GLN A 63 -16.22 11.87 -8.28
N ALA A 64 -15.36 12.60 -7.58
CA ALA A 64 -15.76 13.83 -6.89
C ALA A 64 -16.20 14.92 -7.88
N LEU A 65 -15.52 15.03 -9.00
CA LEU A 65 -15.84 16.00 -10.07
C LEU A 65 -17.18 15.73 -10.73
N PHE A 66 -17.52 14.47 -10.96
CA PHE A 66 -18.83 14.10 -11.50
C PHE A 66 -19.97 14.46 -10.54
N LYS A 67 -19.78 14.29 -9.24
CA LYS A 67 -20.75 14.69 -8.20
C LYS A 67 -20.95 16.21 -8.16
N ILE A 68 -19.87 16.98 -8.24
CA ILE A 68 -19.91 18.45 -8.26
C ILE A 68 -20.63 18.95 -9.51
N MET A 69 -20.36 18.37 -10.67
CA MET A 69 -21.04 18.72 -11.93
C MET A 69 -22.55 18.44 -11.87
N LEU A 70 -22.98 17.30 -11.28
CA LEU A 70 -24.39 16.97 -11.08
C LEU A 70 -25.08 17.93 -10.11
N PHE A 71 -24.39 18.35 -9.04
CA PHE A 71 -24.91 19.34 -8.08
C PHE A 71 -25.17 20.71 -8.73
N PHE A 72 -24.25 21.18 -9.58
CA PHE A 72 -24.45 22.45 -10.31
C PHE A 72 -25.55 22.37 -11.36
N LEU A 73 -25.67 21.25 -12.09
CA LEU A 73 -26.78 21.02 -13.04
C LEU A 73 -28.14 20.97 -12.34
N ALA A 74 -28.23 20.40 -11.14
CA ALA A 74 -29.45 20.38 -10.34
C ALA A 74 -29.84 21.78 -9.83
N LEU A 75 -28.89 22.62 -9.48
CA LEU A 75 -29.15 24.03 -9.08
C LEU A 75 -29.64 24.90 -10.24
N GLU A 76 -29.21 24.67 -11.48
CA GLU A 76 -29.66 25.40 -12.63
C GLU A 76 -31.14 25.11 -13.03
N THR A 77 -31.60 23.88 -12.80
CA THR A 77 -33.00 23.51 -13.16
C THR A 77 -34.05 24.20 -12.27
N GLN A 78 -33.69 24.65 -11.08
CA GLN A 78 -34.60 25.35 -10.14
C GLN A 78 -34.84 26.85 -10.47
N ARG A 79 -34.03 27.50 -11.27
CA ARG A 79 -34.05 28.97 -11.47
C ARG A 79 -34.82 29.48 -12.74
N SER A 80 -35.60 28.66 -13.42
CA SER A 80 -36.15 28.90 -14.76
C SER A 80 -37.24 29.99 -14.89
N LYS A 81 -37.57 30.82 -13.89
CA LYS A 81 -38.64 31.84 -14.06
C LYS A 81 -38.21 33.31 -13.91
N ARG A 82 -36.96 33.64 -13.56
CA ARG A 82 -36.50 35.05 -13.40
C ARG A 82 -35.18 35.44 -14.09
N ALA A 83 -34.61 34.62 -14.97
CA ALA A 83 -33.20 34.81 -15.33
C ALA A 83 -32.84 34.68 -16.83
N LYS A 84 -33.52 35.31 -17.76
CA LYS A 84 -33.01 35.43 -19.13
C LYS A 84 -31.73 36.27 -19.28
N LEU A 85 -31.40 37.09 -18.28
CA LEU A 85 -30.18 37.91 -18.27
C LEU A 85 -29.02 37.31 -17.47
N GLN A 86 -29.32 36.57 -16.42
CA GLN A 86 -28.30 35.91 -15.58
C GLN A 86 -27.74 34.62 -16.18
N SER A 87 -28.48 33.93 -17.06
CA SER A 87 -28.05 32.66 -17.66
C SER A 87 -26.78 32.77 -18.51
N LYS A 88 -26.61 33.91 -19.21
CA LYS A 88 -25.37 34.14 -19.99
C LYS A 88 -24.14 34.40 -19.15
N PHE A 89 -24.32 34.95 -17.95
CA PHE A 89 -23.19 35.23 -17.03
C PHE A 89 -22.76 33.95 -16.30
N THR A 90 -23.72 33.17 -15.80
CA THR A 90 -23.44 31.88 -15.16
C THR A 90 -22.81 30.87 -16.12
N LEU A 91 -23.30 30.78 -17.37
CA LEU A 91 -22.70 29.91 -18.38
C LEU A 91 -21.25 30.32 -18.69
N ARG A 92 -20.97 31.63 -18.82
CA ARG A 92 -19.60 32.14 -19.01
C ARG A 92 -18.69 31.84 -17.81
N LEU A 93 -19.21 31.96 -16.60
CA LEU A 93 -18.46 31.63 -15.37
C LEU A 93 -18.14 30.13 -15.27
N ILE A 94 -19.11 29.27 -15.64
CA ILE A 94 -18.92 27.81 -15.68
C ILE A 94 -17.87 27.43 -16.72
N ILE A 95 -17.94 28.03 -17.92
CA ILE A 95 -16.95 27.80 -18.98
C ILE A 95 -15.57 28.30 -18.57
N ALA A 96 -15.48 29.46 -17.92
CA ALA A 96 -14.22 30.01 -17.39
C ALA A 96 -13.65 29.13 -16.28
N MET A 97 -14.49 28.64 -15.36
CA MET A 97 -14.08 27.68 -14.30
C MET A 97 -13.66 26.33 -14.89
N LEU A 98 -14.35 25.79 -15.91
CA LEU A 98 -13.93 24.59 -16.62
C LEU A 98 -12.61 24.81 -17.37
N GLY A 99 -12.44 25.97 -18.01
CA GLY A 99 -11.21 26.36 -18.70
C GLY A 99 -10.03 26.51 -17.72
N LEU A 100 -10.25 27.15 -16.57
CA LEU A 100 -9.25 27.26 -15.51
C LEU A 100 -8.88 25.87 -14.92
N PHE A 101 -9.87 24.99 -14.80
CA PHE A 101 -9.66 23.62 -14.32
C PHE A 101 -8.90 22.75 -15.34
N VAL A 102 -9.10 22.99 -16.63
CA VAL A 102 -8.32 22.35 -17.70
C VAL A 102 -6.91 22.91 -17.79
N CYS A 103 -6.72 24.21 -17.56
CA CYS A 103 -5.39 24.86 -17.53
C CYS A 103 -4.60 24.57 -16.26
N LEU A 104 -5.27 24.39 -15.12
CA LEU A 104 -4.71 23.84 -13.86
C LEU A 104 -4.74 22.32 -13.84
N GLY A 105 -5.06 21.69 -14.99
CA GLY A 105 -5.12 20.26 -15.19
C GLY A 105 -3.84 19.58 -14.72
N PRO A 106 -3.90 18.29 -14.39
CA PRO A 106 -3.02 17.59 -13.48
C PRO A 106 -1.59 17.48 -14.00
N GLY A 107 -0.88 18.60 -13.91
CA GLY A 107 0.58 18.60 -13.80
C GLY A 107 1.05 18.03 -12.47
N ILE A 108 0.13 17.51 -11.63
CA ILE A 108 0.48 16.60 -10.56
C ILE A 108 0.75 15.25 -11.22
N SER A 109 1.84 15.16 -11.97
CA SER A 109 2.60 13.93 -12.00
C SER A 109 2.83 13.60 -10.55
N THR A 110 2.01 12.73 -9.98
CA THR A 110 2.43 11.99 -8.79
C THR A 110 3.73 11.36 -9.24
N ALA A 111 4.84 11.95 -8.83
CA ALA A 111 6.12 11.27 -8.84
C ALA A 111 5.88 10.07 -7.94
N GLN A 112 5.31 9.04 -8.51
CA GLN A 112 5.21 7.72 -7.90
C GLN A 112 6.66 7.32 -7.78
N ALA A 113 7.23 7.67 -6.63
CA ALA A 113 8.62 7.35 -6.31
C ALA A 113 8.75 5.88 -6.67
N ASN A 114 9.46 5.60 -7.74
CA ASN A 114 9.58 4.25 -8.29
C ASN A 114 10.25 3.39 -7.22
N LYS A 115 9.42 2.76 -6.38
CA LYS A 115 9.86 1.94 -5.24
C LYS A 115 10.42 0.60 -5.70
N TYR A 116 10.33 0.32 -6.98
CA TYR A 116 10.81 -0.91 -7.56
C TYR A 116 12.33 -0.91 -7.64
N ALA A 117 12.95 -1.94 -7.11
CA ALA A 117 14.35 -2.30 -7.30
C ALA A 117 14.45 -3.81 -7.49
N ALA A 118 15.29 -4.25 -8.41
CA ALA A 118 15.52 -5.67 -8.66
C ALA A 118 16.91 -5.90 -9.21
N ILE A 119 17.48 -7.04 -8.86
CA ILE A 119 18.71 -7.57 -9.43
C ILE A 119 18.58 -9.07 -9.61
N VAL A 120 19.07 -9.60 -10.70
CA VAL A 120 19.20 -11.04 -10.96
C VAL A 120 20.64 -11.31 -11.28
N ILE A 121 21.24 -12.27 -10.56
CA ILE A 121 22.64 -12.63 -10.69
C ILE A 121 22.71 -14.13 -10.97
N GLU A 122 23.53 -14.51 -11.92
CA GLU A 122 23.90 -15.90 -12.15
C GLU A 122 24.82 -16.38 -11.02
N GLU A 123 24.41 -17.42 -10.30
CA GLU A 123 25.12 -17.86 -9.10
C GLU A 123 26.57 -18.32 -9.40
N ALA A 124 26.76 -19.07 -10.48
CA ALA A 124 28.07 -19.67 -10.81
C ALA A 124 29.13 -18.63 -11.20
N SER A 125 28.76 -17.58 -11.94
CA SER A 125 29.70 -16.61 -12.49
C SER A 125 29.68 -15.24 -11.77
N GLY A 126 28.64 -14.99 -10.96
CA GLY A 126 28.38 -13.66 -10.40
C GLY A 126 27.90 -12.63 -11.43
N LYS A 127 27.63 -13.06 -12.68
CA LYS A 127 27.19 -12.16 -13.76
C LYS A 127 25.81 -11.60 -13.48
N VAL A 128 25.67 -10.28 -13.57
CA VAL A 128 24.37 -9.62 -13.46
C VAL A 128 23.58 -9.83 -14.76
N LEU A 129 22.48 -10.57 -14.68
CA LEU A 129 21.59 -10.87 -15.81
C LEU A 129 20.52 -9.79 -15.97
N PHE A 130 20.09 -9.16 -14.88
CA PHE A 130 19.13 -8.06 -14.88
C PHE A 130 19.38 -7.14 -13.69
N SER A 131 19.28 -5.84 -13.92
CA SER A 131 19.41 -4.83 -12.86
C SER A 131 18.48 -3.65 -13.13
N ARG A 132 17.70 -3.26 -12.14
CA ARG A 132 16.87 -2.06 -12.18
C ARG A 132 16.83 -1.40 -10.82
N ASN A 133 17.34 -0.16 -10.73
CA ASN A 133 17.43 0.60 -9.49
C ASN A 133 18.12 -0.18 -8.34
N ALA A 134 19.00 -1.14 -8.63
CA ALA A 134 19.62 -2.02 -7.64
C ALA A 134 20.43 -1.25 -6.59
N GLU A 135 21.09 -0.16 -7.01
CA GLU A 135 21.90 0.70 -6.15
C GLU A 135 21.10 1.77 -5.40
N HIS A 136 19.81 1.87 -5.63
CA HIS A 136 18.99 2.87 -4.94
C HIS A 136 18.62 2.41 -3.53
N LEU A 137 18.80 3.29 -2.54
CA LEU A 137 18.38 3.02 -1.17
C LEU A 137 16.89 2.77 -1.08
N ARG A 138 16.53 1.61 -0.53
CA ARG A 138 15.15 1.15 -0.33
C ARG A 138 14.94 0.68 1.10
N TYR A 139 13.69 0.62 1.49
CA TYR A 139 13.30 -0.09 2.71
C TYR A 139 13.29 -1.59 2.39
N PRO A 140 14.13 -2.41 3.06
CA PRO A 140 14.24 -3.83 2.73
C PRO A 140 12.99 -4.63 3.10
N ALA A 141 12.10 -4.09 3.94
CA ALA A 141 10.93 -4.79 4.45
C ALA A 141 11.35 -6.18 5.01
N SER A 142 10.59 -7.22 4.70
CA SER A 142 10.87 -8.58 5.21
C SER A 142 12.17 -9.20 4.70
N LEU A 143 12.80 -8.66 3.66
CA LEU A 143 14.15 -9.09 3.25
C LEU A 143 15.19 -8.87 4.37
N THR A 144 14.92 -7.99 5.32
CA THR A 144 15.69 -7.82 6.57
C THR A 144 15.94 -9.16 7.28
N LYS A 145 14.98 -10.09 7.24
CA LYS A 145 15.07 -11.39 7.91
C LYS A 145 16.13 -12.31 7.32
N ILE A 146 16.59 -12.05 6.09
CA ILE A 146 17.75 -12.74 5.51
C ILE A 146 18.99 -12.48 6.37
N MET A 147 19.24 -11.23 6.76
CA MET A 147 20.35 -10.89 7.65
C MET A 147 20.14 -11.46 9.06
N THR A 148 18.89 -11.53 9.53
CA THR A 148 18.58 -12.17 10.83
C THR A 148 18.92 -13.65 10.83
N LEU A 149 18.56 -14.37 9.76
CA LEU A 149 18.92 -15.77 9.55
C LEU A 149 20.43 -15.95 9.36
N TYR A 150 21.06 -15.07 8.60
CA TYR A 150 22.51 -15.11 8.39
C TYR A 150 23.27 -15.09 9.73
N LEU A 151 22.91 -14.19 10.63
CA LEU A 151 23.54 -14.10 11.96
C LEU A 151 23.21 -15.29 12.87
N LEU A 152 22.02 -15.89 12.72
CA LEU A 152 21.69 -17.14 13.43
C LEU A 152 22.57 -18.29 12.92
N PHE A 153 22.69 -18.46 11.61
CA PHE A 153 23.54 -19.51 11.04
C PHE A 153 25.01 -19.32 11.42
N GLU A 154 25.50 -18.08 11.43
CA GLU A 154 26.85 -17.77 11.90
C GLU A 154 27.05 -18.14 13.38
N ASP A 155 26.04 -17.95 14.23
CA ASP A 155 26.10 -18.36 15.64
C ASP A 155 26.00 -19.89 15.81
N ILE A 156 25.29 -20.58 14.91
CA ILE A 156 25.23 -22.05 14.89
C ILE A 156 26.59 -22.60 14.42
N GLU A 157 27.16 -22.10 13.35
CA GLU A 157 28.44 -22.52 12.82
C GLU A 157 29.57 -22.31 13.83
N ALA A 158 29.53 -21.20 14.55
CA ALA A 158 30.47 -20.91 15.62
C ALA A 158 30.21 -21.68 16.94
N GLY A 159 29.26 -22.59 17.00
CA GLY A 159 28.91 -23.39 18.16
C GLY A 159 28.24 -22.63 19.32
N ARG A 160 27.90 -21.34 19.12
CA ARG A 160 27.19 -20.53 20.13
C ARG A 160 25.73 -20.91 20.27
N MET A 161 25.15 -21.48 19.22
CA MET A 161 23.78 -21.95 19.12
C MET A 161 23.73 -23.33 18.48
N THR A 162 22.62 -24.03 18.67
CA THR A 162 22.29 -25.27 17.93
C THR A 162 20.86 -25.18 17.42
N LEU A 163 20.47 -26.04 16.48
CA LEU A 163 19.08 -26.10 15.99
C LEU A 163 18.07 -26.39 17.13
N LYS A 164 18.51 -27.07 18.20
CA LYS A 164 17.69 -27.37 19.39
C LYS A 164 17.66 -26.24 20.42
N SER A 165 18.51 -25.21 20.29
CA SER A 165 18.56 -24.09 21.24
C SER A 165 17.20 -23.42 21.40
N ARG A 166 16.80 -23.18 22.66
CA ARG A 166 15.51 -22.56 22.98
C ARG A 166 15.58 -21.05 22.86
N ILE A 167 14.60 -20.47 22.20
CA ILE A 167 14.44 -19.04 21.99
C ILE A 167 13.22 -18.61 22.79
N PRO A 168 13.37 -17.90 23.90
CA PRO A 168 12.26 -17.42 24.71
C PRO A 168 11.56 -16.25 24.04
N VAL A 169 10.25 -16.16 24.23
CA VAL A 169 9.40 -15.11 23.66
C VAL A 169 9.08 -14.08 24.74
N SER A 170 9.61 -12.88 24.58
CA SER A 170 9.34 -11.75 25.46
C SER A 170 7.95 -11.14 25.19
N ARG A 171 7.47 -10.27 26.09
CA ARG A 171 6.27 -9.45 25.85
C ARG A 171 6.45 -8.55 24.62
N THR A 172 7.66 -8.01 24.41
CA THR A 172 8.00 -7.18 23.24
C THR A 172 7.88 -7.97 21.95
N ALA A 173 8.45 -9.19 21.91
CA ALA A 173 8.36 -10.05 20.74
C ALA A 173 6.90 -10.44 20.43
N ALA A 174 6.16 -10.93 21.43
CA ALA A 174 4.76 -11.30 21.29
C ALA A 174 3.85 -10.13 20.81
N GLY A 175 4.18 -8.90 21.19
CA GLY A 175 3.46 -7.68 20.82
C GLY A 175 3.71 -7.18 19.37
N ARG A 176 4.59 -7.82 18.59
CA ARG A 176 4.89 -7.35 17.23
C ARG A 176 3.69 -7.44 16.30
N SER A 177 3.67 -6.50 15.34
CA SER A 177 2.64 -6.48 14.29
C SER A 177 2.74 -7.71 13.39
N PRO A 178 1.65 -8.18 12.77
CA PRO A 178 1.66 -9.26 11.79
C PRO A 178 2.56 -8.95 10.57
N SER A 179 3.11 -9.96 9.86
CA SER A 179 2.93 -11.42 10.02
C SER A 179 3.64 -11.96 11.25
N LYS A 180 3.03 -12.92 11.98
CA LYS A 180 3.61 -13.52 13.19
C LYS A 180 2.99 -14.90 13.49
N LEU A 181 3.61 -15.67 14.37
CA LEU A 181 3.08 -16.95 14.86
C LEU A 181 2.09 -16.81 16.02
N TYR A 182 1.87 -15.60 16.53
CA TYR A 182 1.01 -15.32 17.70
C TYR A 182 1.48 -16.04 18.97
N LEU A 183 2.82 -16.14 19.16
CA LEU A 183 3.40 -16.71 20.34
C LEU A 183 3.08 -15.87 21.58
N LYS A 184 2.85 -16.55 22.71
CA LYS A 184 2.55 -15.89 23.98
C LYS A 184 3.86 -15.56 24.73
N PRO A 185 3.90 -14.48 25.54
CA PRO A 185 5.03 -14.20 26.42
C PRO A 185 5.30 -15.40 27.32
N GLY A 186 6.58 -15.74 27.50
CA GLY A 186 7.02 -16.90 28.29
C GLY A 186 7.06 -18.22 27.52
N GLN A 187 6.43 -18.31 26.35
CA GLN A 187 6.65 -19.46 25.45
C GLN A 187 8.08 -19.47 24.91
N SER A 188 8.50 -20.59 24.39
CA SER A 188 9.77 -20.71 23.68
C SER A 188 9.64 -21.68 22.51
N ILE A 189 10.42 -21.42 21.46
CA ILE A 189 10.54 -22.27 20.27
C ILE A 189 11.99 -22.70 20.10
N SER A 190 12.25 -23.75 19.31
CA SER A 190 13.62 -24.11 18.93
C SER A 190 14.16 -23.16 17.84
N ALA A 191 15.48 -23.09 17.70
CA ALA A 191 16.10 -22.35 16.61
C ALA A 191 15.66 -22.89 15.23
N GLU A 192 15.50 -24.19 15.08
CA GLU A 192 14.96 -24.82 13.87
C GLU A 192 13.55 -24.32 13.55
N GLN A 193 12.63 -24.33 14.53
CA GLN A 193 11.29 -23.78 14.38
C GLN A 193 11.30 -22.31 14.01
N ALA A 194 12.25 -21.53 14.59
CA ALA A 194 12.42 -20.13 14.26
C ALA A 194 12.85 -19.93 12.81
N ILE A 195 13.77 -20.75 12.29
CA ILE A 195 14.19 -20.74 10.88
C ILE A 195 12.96 -20.93 9.98
N TYR A 196 12.20 -22.02 10.19
CA TYR A 196 11.00 -22.27 9.41
C TYR A 196 9.98 -21.12 9.51
N ALA A 197 9.74 -20.58 10.70
CA ALA A 197 8.82 -19.48 10.90
C ALA A 197 9.23 -18.19 10.16
N LEU A 198 10.52 -17.90 10.12
CA LEU A 198 11.06 -16.75 9.39
C LEU A 198 10.96 -16.92 7.88
N VAL A 199 11.26 -18.11 7.37
CA VAL A 199 11.28 -18.39 5.93
C VAL A 199 9.86 -18.50 5.37
N THR A 200 8.98 -19.27 6.02
CA THR A 200 7.66 -19.59 5.45
C THR A 200 6.58 -18.58 5.83
N LYS A 201 6.59 -18.08 7.07
CA LYS A 201 5.58 -17.15 7.61
C LYS A 201 6.06 -15.71 7.68
N SER A 202 7.38 -15.49 7.54
CA SER A 202 7.97 -14.15 7.76
C SER A 202 7.64 -13.56 9.14
N ALA A 203 7.66 -14.39 10.18
CA ALA A 203 7.13 -14.11 11.52
C ALA A 203 7.93 -12.99 12.25
N ASN A 204 7.29 -11.87 12.54
CA ASN A 204 7.92 -10.70 13.17
C ASN A 204 8.18 -10.91 14.67
N ASP A 205 7.29 -11.62 15.37
CA ASP A 205 7.48 -12.02 16.78
C ASP A 205 8.71 -12.91 16.94
N VAL A 206 8.87 -13.88 16.05
CA VAL A 206 10.03 -14.79 16.04
C VAL A 206 11.32 -14.03 15.72
N ALA A 207 11.31 -13.10 14.75
CA ALA A 207 12.47 -12.28 14.42
C ALA A 207 12.96 -11.47 15.64
N THR A 208 12.03 -10.85 16.38
CA THR A 208 12.35 -10.08 17.58
C THR A 208 12.85 -11.00 18.72
N ALA A 209 12.18 -12.14 18.97
CA ALA A 209 12.61 -13.10 20.00
C ALA A 209 14.02 -13.63 19.72
N LEU A 210 14.32 -13.93 18.45
CA LEU A 210 15.64 -14.37 18.01
C LEU A 210 16.70 -13.27 18.23
N ALA A 211 16.39 -12.02 17.86
CA ALA A 211 17.26 -10.89 18.07
C ALA A 211 17.61 -10.68 19.56
N GLU A 212 16.60 -10.79 20.42
CA GLU A 212 16.78 -10.71 21.87
C GLU A 212 17.66 -11.85 22.40
N LYS A 213 17.45 -13.09 21.92
CA LYS A 213 18.27 -14.26 22.28
C LYS A 213 19.74 -14.09 21.87
N LEU A 214 20.00 -13.63 20.63
CA LEU A 214 21.35 -13.55 20.06
C LEU A 214 22.15 -12.33 20.56
N SER A 215 21.50 -11.26 21.04
CA SER A 215 22.19 -10.01 21.38
C SER A 215 21.63 -9.30 22.63
N GLY A 216 20.76 -9.95 23.39
CA GLY A 216 20.12 -9.42 24.59
C GLY A 216 18.99 -8.43 24.31
N THR A 217 19.13 -7.60 23.28
CA THR A 217 18.07 -6.67 22.83
C THR A 217 18.03 -6.55 21.31
N GLU A 218 16.84 -6.30 20.75
CA GLU A 218 16.70 -6.09 19.31
C GLU A 218 17.53 -4.90 18.82
N ARG A 219 17.72 -3.86 19.65
CA ARG A 219 18.58 -2.71 19.30
C ARG A 219 20.06 -3.13 19.12
N LYS A 220 20.60 -3.91 20.06
CA LYS A 220 21.98 -4.43 19.96
C LYS A 220 22.12 -5.37 18.77
N PHE A 221 21.09 -6.19 18.51
CA PHE A 221 21.06 -7.06 17.34
C PHE A 221 21.07 -6.29 16.04
N ALA A 222 20.24 -5.24 15.89
CA ALA A 222 20.23 -4.37 14.72
C ALA A 222 21.58 -3.67 14.46
N GLN A 223 22.30 -3.31 15.54
CA GLN A 223 23.68 -2.82 15.42
C GLN A 223 24.63 -3.91 14.91
N ARG A 224 24.50 -5.14 15.40
CA ARG A 224 25.25 -6.31 14.92
C ARG A 224 24.97 -6.58 13.44
N MET A 225 23.69 -6.57 13.04
CA MET A 225 23.28 -6.69 11.63
C MET A 225 23.92 -5.62 10.74
N THR A 226 23.94 -4.37 11.19
CA THR A 226 24.54 -3.26 10.45
C THR A 226 26.06 -3.44 10.30
N ARG A 227 26.76 -3.80 11.36
CA ARG A 227 28.20 -4.10 11.28
C ARG A 227 28.50 -5.27 10.34
N LYS A 228 27.69 -6.34 10.39
CA LYS A 228 27.83 -7.48 9.47
C LYS A 228 27.59 -7.06 8.04
N ALA A 229 26.55 -6.29 7.76
CA ALA A 229 26.30 -5.75 6.42
C ALA A 229 27.49 -4.96 5.88
N GLN A 230 28.07 -4.10 6.70
CA GLN A 230 29.25 -3.31 6.33
C GLN A 230 30.46 -4.20 6.04
N ALA A 231 30.69 -5.24 6.87
CA ALA A 231 31.76 -6.23 6.66
C ALA A 231 31.57 -7.04 5.37
N LEU A 232 30.32 -7.26 4.95
CA LEU A 232 29.95 -7.89 3.68
C LEU A 232 29.99 -6.91 2.47
N GLY A 233 30.47 -5.68 2.65
CA GLY A 233 30.55 -4.68 1.58
C GLY A 233 29.27 -3.87 1.36
N MET A 234 28.19 -4.11 2.11
CA MET A 234 26.93 -3.38 2.02
C MET A 234 27.01 -2.02 2.74
N LYS A 235 27.90 -1.14 2.27
CA LYS A 235 28.32 0.11 2.93
C LYS A 235 27.19 1.09 3.24
N ARG A 236 26.09 1.03 2.47
CA ARG A 236 24.94 1.93 2.59
C ARG A 236 23.75 1.30 3.33
N THR A 237 23.92 0.07 3.84
CA THR A 237 22.85 -0.67 4.54
C THR A 237 22.89 -0.37 6.05
N VAL A 238 21.74 -0.05 6.60
CA VAL A 238 21.52 0.20 8.03
C VAL A 238 20.27 -0.53 8.48
N PHE A 239 20.42 -1.40 9.48
CA PHE A 239 19.32 -2.09 10.14
C PHE A 239 18.93 -1.40 11.45
N LYS A 240 17.63 -1.41 11.79
CA LYS A 240 17.06 -0.84 13.01
C LYS A 240 16.20 -1.84 13.80
N ASN A 241 15.81 -2.94 13.17
CA ASN A 241 15.12 -4.06 13.78
C ASN A 241 15.44 -5.35 13.02
N ALA A 242 15.04 -6.49 13.58
CA ALA A 242 15.30 -7.82 13.04
C ALA A 242 14.25 -8.27 12.00
N SER A 243 13.11 -7.61 11.95
CA SER A 243 11.93 -8.08 11.21
C SER A 243 11.71 -7.37 9.87
N GLY A 244 12.20 -6.14 9.71
CA GLY A 244 11.89 -5.29 8.58
C GLY A 244 10.64 -4.43 8.78
N LEU A 245 10.07 -4.41 9.97
CA LEU A 245 8.97 -3.49 10.31
C LEU A 245 9.38 -2.02 10.06
N PRO A 246 8.44 -1.13 9.76
CA PRO A 246 8.73 0.23 9.34
C PRO A 246 9.64 0.99 10.31
N ASN A 247 10.73 1.51 9.79
CA ASN A 247 11.63 2.44 10.47
C ASN A 247 12.30 3.34 9.41
N ARG A 248 12.14 4.66 9.54
CA ARG A 248 12.64 5.63 8.55
C ARG A 248 14.16 5.58 8.34
N ARG A 249 14.91 5.09 9.34
CA ARG A 249 16.39 4.99 9.31
C ARG A 249 16.87 3.63 8.83
N GLN A 250 15.99 2.65 8.59
CA GLN A 250 16.35 1.33 8.06
C GLN A 250 16.32 1.38 6.54
N LYS A 251 17.47 1.11 5.92
CA LYS A 251 17.62 1.16 4.46
C LYS A 251 18.67 0.15 3.99
N SER A 252 18.51 -0.31 2.76
CA SER A 252 19.45 -1.17 2.04
C SER A 252 19.46 -0.81 0.55
N THR A 253 20.52 -1.16 -0.14
CA THR A 253 20.62 -1.19 -1.61
C THR A 253 20.34 -2.59 -2.10
#